data_b1e1481829e8e188c7eafbf9ce548769
#
_entry.id   b1e1481829e8e188c7eafbf9ce548769
#
_cell.length_a   1.000
_cell.length_b   1.000
_cell.length_c   1.000
_cell.angle_alpha   90.00
_cell.angle_beta   90.00
_cell.angle_gamma   90.00
#
_symmetry.space_group_name_H-M   'P 1'
#
loop_
_entity.id
_entity.type
_entity.pdbx_description
1 polymer ?
#
loop_
_entity_poly.entity_id
_entity_poly.type
_entity_poly.pdbx_seq_one_letter_code
_entity_poly.pdbx_strand_id
1 'polypeptide(L)'
;MKQIILTIFLLFGFVAGAQNVTVRKPKKQKPATTQVAPKKERASKQRKVQSKKGEADSHSKKAKVDISPTIGKANYTPNVKTFYANGVSFEMVEVRGGTFRMGATSEQGSDAWNDEKPVHSVTLSSYYIGKTEVTQALWKAVMGSNPSEFKGDNRPVERVSWNDCQAFIRKLNSLTDQNFRLPTEAEWEFACRGGNNSRGYKYSGSNYIDNVAWYDGNSGDKTHPVATKSPNELGIYDMSGNVWEWCSDWKGDYSSGAKTNPKGPYDGSHRVNRGGSWGGGSNCRSSIRGSSSPGGRFITLGLRLAL
;
A
#
# COMPACT_ATOMS: atom_id res chain seq x y z
N MET A 1 21.26 57.66 -31.44
CA MET A 1 21.47 57.85 -29.99
C MET A 1 21.50 56.48 -29.36
N LYS A 2 22.72 55.99 -28.97
CA LYS A 2 22.94 54.67 -28.36
C LYS A 2 22.88 54.85 -26.85
N GLN A 3 21.96 54.18 -26.17
CA GLN A 3 21.95 54.08 -24.70
C GLN A 3 22.71 52.81 -24.30
N ILE A 4 23.75 53.00 -23.50
CA ILE A 4 24.58 51.97 -22.88
C ILE A 4 23.92 51.64 -21.52
N ILE A 5 23.51 50.39 -21.30
CA ILE A 5 23.05 49.93 -19.99
C ILE A 5 24.25 49.23 -19.31
N LEU A 6 24.66 49.86 -18.19
CA LEU A 6 25.76 49.42 -17.32
C LEU A 6 25.21 48.37 -16.33
N THR A 7 25.66 47.12 -16.43
CA THR A 7 25.30 46.03 -15.48
C THR A 7 26.35 46.00 -14.38
N ILE A 8 25.93 46.28 -13.14
CA ILE A 8 26.79 46.19 -11.94
C ILE A 8 26.73 44.74 -11.41
N PHE A 9 27.87 44.04 -11.43
CA PHE A 9 28.08 42.79 -10.72
C PHE A 9 28.42 43.06 -9.25
N LEU A 10 27.57 42.66 -8.31
CA LEU A 10 27.88 42.61 -6.89
C LEU A 10 28.43 41.20 -6.58
N LEU A 11 29.73 41.14 -6.33
CA LEU A 11 30.42 39.95 -5.77
C LEU A 11 30.15 39.90 -4.24
N PHE A 12 29.43 38.91 -3.80
CA PHE A 12 29.44 38.50 -2.39
C PHE A 12 30.43 37.33 -2.20
N GLY A 13 31.54 37.62 -1.54
CA GLY A 13 32.50 36.64 -1.14
C GLY A 13 31.98 35.80 0.04
N PHE A 14 31.88 34.48 -0.12
CA PHE A 14 31.67 33.54 0.95
C PHE A 14 33.04 33.07 1.46
N VAL A 15 33.35 33.37 2.74
CA VAL A 15 34.48 32.82 3.47
C VAL A 15 34.10 31.42 3.91
N ALA A 16 34.79 30.40 3.37
CA ALA A 16 34.66 29.01 3.78
C ALA A 16 35.44 28.77 5.07
N GLY A 17 34.75 28.61 6.19
CA GLY A 17 35.31 28.07 7.43
C GLY A 17 35.38 26.54 7.36
N ALA A 18 36.58 25.98 7.20
CA ALA A 18 36.81 24.54 7.28
C ALA A 18 36.74 24.08 8.74
N GLN A 19 35.71 23.30 9.11
CA GLN A 19 35.71 22.56 10.36
C GLN A 19 36.19 21.13 10.12
N ASN A 20 37.32 20.79 10.74
CA ASN A 20 37.88 19.43 10.74
C ASN A 20 36.98 18.47 11.54
N VAL A 21 36.27 17.60 10.86
CA VAL A 21 35.55 16.48 11.47
C VAL A 21 36.46 15.26 11.50
N THR A 22 36.95 14.91 12.70
CA THR A 22 37.73 13.70 12.93
C THR A 22 36.85 12.47 12.95
N VAL A 23 36.89 11.68 11.89
CA VAL A 23 36.18 10.40 11.80
C VAL A 23 36.91 9.35 12.63
N ARG A 24 36.32 8.92 13.75
CA ARG A 24 36.80 7.78 14.54
C ARG A 24 36.36 6.47 13.90
N LYS A 25 37.33 5.62 13.52
CA LYS A 25 37.09 4.25 13.04
C LYS A 25 36.45 3.38 14.15
N PRO A 26 35.45 2.53 13.84
CA PRO A 26 34.89 1.60 14.82
C PRO A 26 35.86 0.47 15.13
N LYS A 27 36.02 0.13 16.42
CA LYS A 27 36.82 -1.03 16.91
C LYS A 27 36.10 -2.33 16.53
N LYS A 28 36.84 -3.26 15.92
CA LYS A 28 36.40 -4.65 15.68
C LYS A 28 36.15 -5.36 17.01
N GLN A 29 34.93 -5.82 17.24
CA GLN A 29 34.58 -6.75 18.31
C GLN A 29 34.88 -8.18 17.83
N LYS A 30 35.56 -8.98 18.68
CA LYS A 30 35.81 -10.43 18.50
C LYS A 30 34.50 -11.20 18.72
N PRO A 31 34.24 -12.32 17.99
CA PRO A 31 33.06 -13.15 18.23
C PRO A 31 33.19 -13.94 19.54
N ALA A 32 32.13 -13.91 20.36
CA ALA A 32 32.00 -14.72 21.56
C ALA A 32 31.66 -16.18 21.19
N THR A 33 32.49 -17.11 21.67
CA THR A 33 32.28 -18.56 21.53
C THR A 33 31.22 -19.01 22.52
N THR A 34 30.04 -19.42 22.02
CA THR A 34 28.99 -20.03 22.85
C THR A 34 29.22 -21.54 22.92
N GLN A 35 29.55 -22.03 24.12
CA GLN A 35 29.63 -23.49 24.42
C GLN A 35 28.20 -24.06 24.48
N VAL A 36 28.00 -25.15 23.74
CA VAL A 36 26.78 -25.96 23.73
C VAL A 36 26.87 -26.99 24.85
N ALA A 37 25.95 -26.99 25.81
CA ALA A 37 25.75 -28.01 26.80
C ALA A 37 24.85 -29.16 26.27
N PRO A 38 25.07 -30.44 26.68
CA PRO A 38 24.37 -31.56 26.08
C PRO A 38 22.96 -31.76 26.63
N LYS A 39 22.01 -32.04 25.71
CA LYS A 39 20.62 -32.42 26.01
C LYS A 39 20.57 -33.81 26.69
N LYS A 40 19.93 -33.87 27.85
CA LYS A 40 19.51 -35.13 28.48
C LYS A 40 18.20 -35.63 27.83
N GLU A 41 18.23 -36.82 27.26
CA GLU A 41 17.05 -37.58 26.84
C GLU A 41 16.17 -37.92 28.06
N ARG A 42 14.87 -37.71 27.91
CA ARG A 42 13.85 -38.15 28.87
C ARG A 42 12.89 -39.13 28.18
N ALA A 43 12.98 -40.40 28.64
CA ALA A 43 12.20 -41.51 28.18
C ALA A 43 10.67 -41.30 28.33
N SER A 44 9.94 -41.68 27.30
CA SER A 44 8.47 -41.74 27.25
C SER A 44 7.95 -42.97 28.04
N LYS A 45 7.13 -42.72 29.06
CA LYS A 45 6.31 -43.77 29.70
C LYS A 45 4.94 -43.80 29.05
N GLN A 46 4.67 -44.89 28.34
CA GLN A 46 3.33 -45.24 27.88
C GLN A 46 2.43 -45.58 29.09
N ARG A 47 1.25 -44.97 29.17
CA ARG A 47 0.20 -45.28 30.13
C ARG A 47 -0.97 -45.93 29.40
N LYS A 48 -1.19 -47.24 29.66
CA LYS A 48 -2.37 -48.01 29.23
C LYS A 48 -3.64 -47.38 29.80
N VAL A 49 -4.63 -47.14 28.94
CA VAL A 49 -5.99 -46.78 29.34
C VAL A 49 -6.85 -48.04 29.29
N GLN A 50 -7.37 -48.41 30.44
CA GLN A 50 -8.40 -49.45 30.57
C GLN A 50 -9.77 -48.86 30.27
N SER A 51 -10.53 -49.57 29.44
CA SER A 51 -11.94 -49.30 29.15
C SER A 51 -12.82 -49.71 30.34
N LYS A 52 -13.69 -48.81 30.81
CA LYS A 52 -14.87 -49.16 31.61
C LYS A 52 -16.11 -48.80 30.81
N LYS A 53 -16.97 -49.80 30.62
CA LYS A 53 -18.33 -49.77 30.15
C LYS A 53 -19.22 -49.20 31.28
N GLY A 54 -20.15 -48.27 30.96
CA GLY A 54 -21.14 -47.75 31.89
C GLY A 54 -22.21 -47.01 31.12
N GLU A 55 -23.31 -47.61 31.07
CA GLU A 55 -24.74 -47.30 30.90
C GLU A 55 -25.22 -45.94 30.38
N ALA A 56 -26.20 -46.06 29.50
CA ALA A 56 -26.98 -45.03 28.88
C ALA A 56 -27.90 -44.31 29.90
N ASP A 57 -27.92 -42.99 29.82
CA ASP A 57 -29.09 -42.22 30.32
C ASP A 57 -29.51 -41.18 29.28
N SER A 58 -30.76 -41.32 28.86
CA SER A 58 -31.42 -40.57 27.81
C SER A 58 -31.96 -39.25 28.38
N HIS A 59 -31.27 -38.14 28.14
CA HIS A 59 -31.88 -36.82 28.24
C HIS A 59 -31.71 -36.08 26.90
N SER A 60 -32.82 -36.13 26.13
CA SER A 60 -33.03 -35.33 24.91
C SER A 60 -32.96 -33.81 25.22
N LYS A 61 -31.81 -33.22 25.02
CA LYS A 61 -31.72 -31.77 24.86
C LYS A 61 -31.89 -31.44 23.38
N LYS A 62 -33.06 -30.92 23.01
CA LYS A 62 -33.31 -30.30 21.70
C LYS A 62 -32.24 -29.23 21.47
N ALA A 63 -31.29 -29.52 20.57
CA ALA A 63 -30.39 -28.52 20.02
C ALA A 63 -31.27 -27.52 19.26
N LYS A 64 -31.29 -26.27 19.71
CA LYS A 64 -31.79 -25.16 18.92
C LYS A 64 -30.84 -25.04 17.71
N VAL A 65 -31.31 -25.46 16.55
CA VAL A 65 -30.67 -25.14 15.28
C VAL A 65 -30.84 -23.64 15.09
N ASP A 66 -29.76 -22.90 15.25
CA ASP A 66 -29.71 -21.48 14.90
C ASP A 66 -29.69 -21.39 13.37
N ILE A 67 -30.89 -21.21 12.79
CA ILE A 67 -31.10 -20.92 11.38
C ILE A 67 -30.95 -19.40 11.20
N SER A 68 -29.76 -18.88 11.49
CA SER A 68 -29.38 -17.60 10.93
C SER A 68 -29.17 -17.82 9.42
N PRO A 69 -29.90 -17.11 8.53
CA PRO A 69 -29.68 -17.27 7.11
C PRO A 69 -28.25 -16.80 6.81
N THR A 70 -27.36 -17.76 6.55
CA THR A 70 -26.10 -17.47 5.87
C THR A 70 -26.49 -17.03 4.46
N ILE A 71 -26.77 -15.73 4.29
CA ILE A 71 -26.86 -15.13 2.97
C ILE A 71 -25.47 -15.33 2.39
N GLY A 72 -25.33 -16.36 1.58
CA GLY A 72 -24.11 -16.62 0.82
C GLY A 72 -23.80 -15.31 0.07
N LYS A 73 -22.67 -14.67 0.43
CA LYS A 73 -22.15 -13.56 -0.37
C LYS A 73 -22.00 -14.11 -1.78
N ALA A 74 -22.88 -13.70 -2.69
CA ALA A 74 -22.72 -14.04 -4.10
C ALA A 74 -21.29 -13.61 -4.47
N ASN A 75 -20.50 -14.54 -5.02
CA ASN A 75 -19.14 -14.24 -5.45
C ASN A 75 -19.24 -13.17 -6.54
N TYR A 76 -19.02 -11.93 -6.12
CA TYR A 76 -19.00 -10.79 -7.04
C TYR A 76 -17.70 -10.85 -7.83
N THR A 77 -17.82 -11.01 -9.15
CA THR A 77 -16.71 -10.81 -10.06
C THR A 77 -16.70 -9.35 -10.49
N PRO A 78 -15.64 -8.58 -10.16
CA PRO A 78 -15.57 -7.17 -10.52
C PRO A 78 -15.62 -7.00 -12.06
N ASN A 79 -16.33 -5.96 -12.51
CA ASN A 79 -16.24 -5.52 -13.89
C ASN A 79 -14.88 -4.86 -14.13
N VAL A 80 -14.20 -5.23 -15.22
CA VAL A 80 -12.90 -4.67 -15.61
C VAL A 80 -13.07 -3.92 -16.92
N LYS A 81 -12.66 -2.65 -16.95
CA LYS A 81 -12.63 -1.81 -18.15
C LYS A 81 -11.19 -1.63 -18.63
N THR A 82 -10.97 -1.81 -19.92
CA THR A 82 -9.70 -1.54 -20.58
C THR A 82 -9.74 -0.18 -21.25
N PHE A 83 -8.73 0.63 -21.01
CA PHE A 83 -8.52 1.94 -21.62
C PHE A 83 -7.20 1.95 -22.39
N TYR A 84 -7.06 2.92 -23.30
CA TYR A 84 -5.89 3.05 -24.16
C TYR A 84 -5.41 4.51 -24.17
N ALA A 85 -4.10 4.71 -24.07
CA ALA A 85 -3.47 6.01 -24.27
C ALA A 85 -2.22 5.84 -25.13
N ASN A 86 -2.19 6.47 -26.31
CA ASN A 86 -1.08 6.40 -27.26
C ASN A 86 -0.56 4.96 -27.51
N GLY A 87 -1.50 4.01 -27.71
CA GLY A 87 -1.19 2.60 -28.02
C GLY A 87 -0.87 1.72 -26.80
N VAL A 88 -0.84 2.28 -25.58
CA VAL A 88 -0.64 1.52 -24.35
C VAL A 88 -1.98 1.28 -23.67
N SER A 89 -2.32 0.01 -23.38
CA SER A 89 -3.53 -0.37 -22.65
C SER A 89 -3.28 -0.40 -21.13
N PHE A 90 -4.33 -0.12 -20.36
CA PHE A 90 -4.38 -0.30 -18.92
C PHE A 90 -5.80 -0.64 -18.46
N GLU A 91 -5.90 -1.33 -17.32
CA GLU A 91 -7.17 -1.85 -16.83
C GLU A 91 -7.60 -1.17 -15.54
N MET A 92 -8.90 -0.90 -15.42
CA MET A 92 -9.55 -0.37 -14.24
C MET A 92 -10.58 -1.37 -13.73
N VAL A 93 -10.55 -1.67 -12.44
CA VAL A 93 -11.42 -2.63 -11.75
C VAL A 93 -12.54 -1.89 -11.04
N GLU A 94 -13.78 -2.31 -11.21
CA GLU A 94 -14.93 -1.79 -10.48
C GLU A 94 -14.83 -2.17 -9.00
N VAL A 95 -14.94 -1.17 -8.11
CA VAL A 95 -15.11 -1.36 -6.68
C VAL A 95 -16.51 -0.90 -6.31
N ARG A 96 -17.42 -1.85 -6.04
CA ARG A 96 -18.78 -1.52 -5.61
C ARG A 96 -18.76 -0.85 -4.27
N GLY A 97 -19.53 0.24 -4.16
CA GLY A 97 -19.68 0.99 -2.92
C GLY A 97 -20.10 0.12 -1.75
N GLY A 98 -19.72 0.53 -0.56
CA GLY A 98 -19.99 -0.21 0.67
C GLY A 98 -19.49 0.53 1.89
N THR A 99 -19.73 -0.06 3.06
CA THR A 99 -19.27 0.46 4.35
C THR A 99 -18.20 -0.47 4.93
N PHE A 100 -17.09 0.10 5.37
CA PHE A 100 -16.00 -0.66 5.99
C PHE A 100 -15.43 0.04 7.22
N ARG A 101 -14.59 -0.68 7.96
CA ARG A 101 -13.81 -0.16 9.09
C ARG A 101 -12.44 0.26 8.59
N MET A 102 -12.22 1.57 8.45
CA MET A 102 -10.95 2.17 8.04
C MET A 102 -10.00 2.33 9.23
N GLY A 103 -8.72 2.06 9.00
CA GLY A 103 -7.67 2.16 10.02
C GLY A 103 -7.20 0.81 10.56
N ALA A 104 -6.44 0.83 11.66
CA ALA A 104 -5.82 -0.37 12.24
C ALA A 104 -6.83 -1.27 12.96
N THR A 105 -7.58 -2.05 12.21
CA THR A 105 -8.44 -3.13 12.70
C THR A 105 -7.61 -4.28 13.28
N SER A 106 -8.24 -5.23 13.99
CA SER A 106 -7.53 -6.25 14.79
C SER A 106 -6.52 -7.10 14.02
N GLU A 107 -6.78 -7.37 12.74
CA GLU A 107 -5.87 -8.12 11.86
C GLU A 107 -4.56 -7.38 11.54
N GLN A 108 -4.49 -6.07 11.77
CA GLN A 108 -3.26 -5.30 11.58
C GLN A 108 -2.24 -5.53 12.69
N GLY A 109 -2.69 -6.05 13.83
CA GLY A 109 -1.84 -6.47 14.94
C GLY A 109 -1.26 -5.31 15.77
N SER A 110 -0.24 -5.64 16.57
CA SER A 110 0.47 -4.69 17.45
C SER A 110 1.35 -3.69 16.70
N ASP A 111 1.69 -3.99 15.44
CA ASP A 111 2.59 -3.19 14.61
C ASP A 111 1.92 -1.93 14.05
N ALA A 112 0.62 -1.74 14.33
CA ALA A 112 -0.14 -0.59 13.87
C ALA A 112 0.30 0.69 14.57
N TRP A 113 0.58 1.73 13.78
CA TRP A 113 1.01 3.03 14.27
C TRP A 113 -0.18 3.86 14.77
N ASN A 114 0.11 4.90 15.56
CA ASN A 114 -0.93 5.74 16.15
C ASN A 114 -1.74 6.51 15.12
N ASP A 115 -1.15 6.90 14.00
CA ASP A 115 -1.83 7.63 12.93
C ASP A 115 -2.76 6.76 12.07
N GLU A 116 -2.74 5.42 12.27
CA GLU A 116 -3.73 4.49 11.73
C GLU A 116 -5.00 4.39 12.60
N LYS A 117 -5.07 5.15 13.70
CA LYS A 117 -6.14 5.14 14.71
C LYS A 117 -6.78 6.51 14.86
N PRO A 118 -8.05 6.58 15.34
CA PRO A 118 -8.94 5.47 15.67
C PRO A 118 -9.51 4.76 14.43
N VAL A 119 -9.85 3.49 14.57
CA VAL A 119 -10.66 2.78 13.58
C VAL A 119 -12.06 3.40 13.54
N HIS A 120 -12.52 3.75 12.34
CA HIS A 120 -13.81 4.41 12.17
C HIS A 120 -14.58 3.83 10.98
N SER A 121 -15.87 4.12 10.91
CA SER A 121 -16.73 3.64 9.82
C SER A 121 -16.65 4.58 8.63
N VAL A 122 -16.44 4.03 7.43
CA VAL A 122 -16.45 4.80 6.17
C VAL A 122 -17.38 4.14 5.17
N THR A 123 -18.27 4.94 4.58
CA THR A 123 -19.16 4.53 3.48
C THR A 123 -18.67 5.18 2.19
N LEU A 124 -18.51 4.38 1.13
CA LEU A 124 -18.08 4.82 -0.19
C LEU A 124 -19.13 4.51 -1.25
N SER A 125 -19.26 5.40 -2.22
CA SER A 125 -19.93 5.14 -3.50
C SER A 125 -19.07 4.20 -4.36
N SER A 126 -19.65 3.60 -5.40
CA SER A 126 -18.89 2.80 -6.37
C SER A 126 -17.95 3.68 -7.20
N TYR A 127 -16.78 3.13 -7.56
CA TYR A 127 -15.74 3.77 -8.35
C TYR A 127 -14.95 2.72 -9.11
N TYR A 128 -14.05 3.14 -10.00
CA TYR A 128 -13.05 2.28 -10.60
C TYR A 128 -11.66 2.62 -10.06
N ILE A 129 -10.81 1.62 -9.91
CA ILE A 129 -9.41 1.79 -9.50
C ILE A 129 -8.50 0.99 -10.43
N GLY A 130 -7.28 1.46 -10.67
CA GLY A 130 -6.30 0.76 -11.48
C GLY A 130 -6.06 -0.66 -10.98
N LYS A 131 -6.09 -1.64 -11.88
CA LYS A 131 -5.78 -3.04 -11.58
C LYS A 131 -4.36 -3.20 -11.04
N THR A 132 -3.46 -2.35 -11.51
CA THR A 132 -2.07 -2.23 -11.09
C THR A 132 -1.71 -0.78 -10.83
N GLU A 133 -0.53 -0.54 -10.31
CA GLU A 133 0.14 0.77 -10.36
C GLU A 133 0.28 1.25 -11.82
N VAL A 134 0.42 2.55 -12.03
CA VAL A 134 0.72 3.12 -13.37
C VAL A 134 2.10 2.64 -13.80
N THR A 135 2.16 1.95 -14.94
CA THR A 135 3.41 1.44 -15.49
C THR A 135 4.26 2.53 -16.14
N GLN A 136 5.57 2.26 -16.28
CA GLN A 136 6.49 3.15 -17.00
C GLN A 136 6.12 3.28 -18.48
N ALA A 137 5.58 2.22 -19.09
CA ALA A 137 5.07 2.28 -20.47
C ALA A 137 3.94 3.30 -20.61
N LEU A 138 2.92 3.22 -19.72
CA LEU A 138 1.80 4.16 -19.73
C LEU A 138 2.24 5.59 -19.43
N TRP A 139 3.10 5.77 -18.42
CA TRP A 139 3.64 7.09 -18.09
C TRP A 139 4.39 7.71 -19.26
N LYS A 140 5.29 6.95 -19.90
CA LYS A 140 6.06 7.38 -21.06
C LYS A 140 5.18 7.71 -22.27
N ALA A 141 4.14 6.91 -22.52
CA ALA A 141 3.18 7.15 -23.61
C ALA A 141 2.44 8.48 -23.45
N VAL A 142 2.14 8.90 -22.21
CA VAL A 142 1.43 10.15 -21.92
C VAL A 142 2.37 11.34 -21.77
N MET A 143 3.51 11.15 -21.09
CA MET A 143 4.43 12.24 -20.72
C MET A 143 5.60 12.43 -21.67
N GLY A 144 5.91 11.44 -22.51
CA GLY A 144 7.04 11.46 -23.46
C GLY A 144 8.41 11.12 -22.83
N SER A 145 8.49 10.98 -21.51
CA SER A 145 9.73 10.66 -20.79
C SER A 145 9.47 9.71 -19.62
N ASN A 146 10.54 9.08 -19.11
CA ASN A 146 10.43 8.16 -17.96
C ASN A 146 11.43 8.58 -16.86
N PRO A 147 10.94 9.09 -15.69
CA PRO A 147 11.81 9.58 -14.62
C PRO A 147 12.35 8.47 -13.72
N SER A 148 11.79 7.24 -13.81
CA SER A 148 12.08 6.15 -12.89
C SER A 148 13.55 5.79 -12.83
N GLU A 149 14.03 5.35 -11.67
CA GLU A 149 15.38 4.79 -11.47
C GLU A 149 15.48 3.39 -12.05
N PHE A 150 14.58 2.50 -11.60
CA PHE A 150 14.58 1.09 -12.04
C PHE A 150 13.82 0.93 -13.35
N LYS A 151 14.53 0.95 -14.48
CA LYS A 151 13.91 0.92 -15.81
C LYS A 151 13.25 -0.42 -16.15
N GLY A 152 12.11 -0.34 -16.84
CA GLY A 152 11.35 -1.46 -17.38
C GLY A 152 9.89 -1.09 -17.65
N ASP A 153 9.42 -1.29 -18.87
CA ASP A 153 8.10 -0.82 -19.33
C ASP A 153 6.95 -1.34 -18.45
N ASN A 154 7.05 -2.57 -17.94
CA ASN A 154 6.06 -3.20 -17.06
C ASN A 154 6.31 -2.95 -15.57
N ARG A 155 7.32 -2.18 -15.17
CA ARG A 155 7.51 -1.75 -13.78
C ARG A 155 6.62 -0.55 -13.47
N PRO A 156 6.27 -0.32 -12.18
CA PRO A 156 5.60 0.92 -11.81
C PRO A 156 6.50 2.12 -12.13
N VAL A 157 5.90 3.23 -12.53
CA VAL A 157 6.61 4.49 -12.57
C VAL A 157 6.90 4.94 -11.14
N GLU A 158 8.12 5.39 -10.88
CA GLU A 158 8.55 5.98 -9.61
C GLU A 158 9.37 7.25 -9.83
N ARG A 159 9.77 7.96 -8.78
CA ARG A 159 10.39 9.30 -8.82
C ARG A 159 9.46 10.33 -9.45
N VAL A 160 8.17 10.20 -9.17
CA VAL A 160 7.12 11.14 -9.56
C VAL A 160 6.55 11.82 -8.32
N SER A 161 6.45 13.15 -8.35
CA SER A 161 5.82 13.93 -7.30
C SER A 161 4.28 13.88 -7.46
N TRP A 162 3.55 14.28 -6.43
CA TRP A 162 2.10 14.45 -6.51
C TRP A 162 1.71 15.44 -7.63
N ASN A 163 2.48 16.52 -7.78
CA ASN A 163 2.27 17.51 -8.84
C ASN A 163 2.52 16.92 -10.24
N ASP A 164 3.52 16.05 -10.41
CA ASP A 164 3.75 15.34 -11.67
C ASP A 164 2.60 14.39 -11.98
N CYS A 165 2.07 13.69 -10.96
CA CYS A 165 0.89 12.82 -11.11
C CYS A 165 -0.33 13.61 -11.56
N GLN A 166 -0.56 14.83 -11.03
CA GLN A 166 -1.65 15.69 -11.51
C GLN A 166 -1.44 16.14 -12.96
N ALA A 167 -0.20 16.44 -13.37
CA ALA A 167 0.11 16.78 -14.76
C ALA A 167 -0.11 15.59 -15.70
N PHE A 168 0.32 14.38 -15.30
CA PHE A 168 0.06 13.15 -16.01
C PHE A 168 -1.44 12.89 -16.19
N ILE A 169 -2.22 12.99 -15.10
CA ILE A 169 -3.67 12.78 -15.11
C ILE A 169 -4.38 13.75 -16.03
N ARG A 170 -4.03 15.05 -16.00
CA ARG A 170 -4.63 16.01 -16.93
C ARG A 170 -4.38 15.66 -18.40
N LYS A 171 -3.15 15.23 -18.75
CA LYS A 171 -2.81 14.81 -20.11
C LYS A 171 -3.53 13.51 -20.49
N LEU A 172 -3.57 12.52 -19.57
CA LEU A 172 -4.29 11.27 -19.79
C LEU A 172 -5.77 11.51 -20.05
N ASN A 173 -6.42 12.36 -19.27
CA ASN A 173 -7.83 12.72 -19.44
C ASN A 173 -8.08 13.39 -20.78
N SER A 174 -7.19 14.29 -21.22
CA SER A 174 -7.27 14.89 -22.55
C SER A 174 -7.12 13.89 -23.70
N LEU A 175 -6.35 12.82 -23.51
CA LEU A 175 -6.13 11.77 -24.52
C LEU A 175 -7.28 10.76 -24.59
N THR A 176 -8.01 10.57 -23.50
CA THR A 176 -8.96 9.47 -23.34
C THR A 176 -10.41 9.93 -23.21
N ASP A 177 -10.64 11.25 -23.08
CA ASP A 177 -11.94 11.85 -22.77
C ASP A 177 -12.59 11.24 -21.51
N GLN A 178 -11.77 10.98 -20.49
CA GLN A 178 -12.17 10.43 -19.21
C GLN A 178 -11.86 11.41 -18.07
N ASN A 179 -12.29 11.06 -16.85
CA ASN A 179 -12.06 11.86 -15.64
C ASN A 179 -11.22 11.06 -14.61
N PHE A 180 -10.10 10.49 -15.05
CA PHE A 180 -9.15 9.84 -14.15
C PHE A 180 -8.64 10.84 -13.10
N ARG A 181 -8.34 10.31 -11.91
CA ARG A 181 -7.85 11.04 -10.74
C ARG A 181 -6.97 10.14 -9.89
N LEU A 182 -6.35 10.67 -8.85
CA LEU A 182 -5.82 9.84 -7.76
C LEU A 182 -6.99 9.32 -6.92
N PRO A 183 -6.88 8.12 -6.34
CA PRO A 183 -7.85 7.64 -5.35
C PRO A 183 -7.81 8.53 -4.11
N THR A 184 -8.93 8.65 -3.40
CA THR A 184 -8.90 9.11 -2.01
C THR A 184 -8.24 8.05 -1.14
N GLU A 185 -7.73 8.44 0.03
CA GLU A 185 -7.12 7.50 0.97
C GLU A 185 -8.11 6.39 1.37
N ALA A 186 -9.38 6.74 1.54
CA ALA A 186 -10.43 5.79 1.90
C ALA A 186 -10.77 4.82 0.75
N GLU A 187 -10.84 5.30 -0.48
CA GLU A 187 -11.02 4.43 -1.67
C GLU A 187 -9.85 3.46 -1.81
N TRP A 188 -8.63 3.98 -1.63
CA TRP A 188 -7.44 3.15 -1.70
C TRP A 188 -7.48 2.02 -0.66
N GLU A 189 -7.77 2.32 0.62
CA GLU A 189 -7.81 1.32 1.69
C GLU A 189 -8.95 0.32 1.49
N PHE A 190 -10.14 0.78 1.07
CA PHE A 190 -11.27 -0.11 0.80
C PHE A 190 -10.95 -1.12 -0.32
N ALA A 191 -10.37 -0.65 -1.42
CA ALA A 191 -9.92 -1.50 -2.52
C ALA A 191 -8.81 -2.48 -2.08
N CYS A 192 -7.83 -2.00 -1.30
CA CYS A 192 -6.73 -2.80 -0.75
C CYS A 192 -7.23 -3.95 0.12
N ARG A 193 -8.28 -3.72 0.91
CA ARG A 193 -8.91 -4.73 1.76
C ARG A 193 -9.83 -5.71 1.02
N GLY A 194 -9.99 -5.57 -0.31
CA GLY A 194 -10.87 -6.43 -1.11
C GLY A 194 -12.32 -5.94 -1.18
N GLY A 195 -12.60 -4.68 -0.84
CA GLY A 195 -13.94 -4.10 -0.91
C GLY A 195 -14.97 -4.88 -0.09
N ASN A 196 -16.16 -5.10 -0.69
CA ASN A 196 -17.22 -5.92 -0.08
C ASN A 196 -16.88 -7.43 -0.01
N ASN A 197 -15.83 -7.88 -0.71
CA ASN A 197 -15.36 -9.27 -0.68
C ASN A 197 -14.26 -9.51 0.36
N SER A 198 -13.89 -8.49 1.14
CA SER A 198 -12.83 -8.54 2.13
C SER A 198 -12.91 -9.79 3.02
N ARG A 199 -11.77 -10.45 3.21
CA ARG A 199 -11.59 -11.60 4.11
C ARG A 199 -10.88 -11.22 5.40
N GLY A 200 -10.60 -9.93 5.63
CA GLY A 200 -9.94 -9.45 6.84
C GLY A 200 -8.46 -9.84 6.91
N TYR A 201 -7.75 -9.78 5.79
CA TYR A 201 -6.33 -10.07 5.77
C TYR A 201 -5.47 -8.86 6.21
N LYS A 202 -4.29 -9.15 6.76
CA LYS A 202 -3.32 -8.13 7.17
C LYS A 202 -2.78 -7.32 5.98
N TYR A 203 -2.51 -8.01 4.88
CA TYR A 203 -2.04 -7.46 3.61
C TYR A 203 -3.14 -7.58 2.54
N SER A 204 -2.96 -6.94 1.41
CA SER A 204 -3.92 -7.00 0.31
C SER A 204 -4.00 -8.42 -0.28
N GLY A 205 -5.04 -9.17 0.08
CA GLY A 205 -5.31 -10.53 -0.43
C GLY A 205 -4.66 -11.68 0.36
N SER A 206 -3.85 -11.43 1.42
CA SER A 206 -3.22 -12.50 2.20
C SER A 206 -2.80 -12.06 3.61
N ASN A 207 -2.66 -13.03 4.52
CA ASN A 207 -1.93 -12.85 5.79
C ASN A 207 -0.42 -13.13 5.64
N TYR A 208 0.03 -13.64 4.50
CA TYR A 208 1.43 -13.94 4.21
C TYR A 208 1.96 -12.94 3.20
N ILE A 209 2.88 -12.07 3.63
CA ILE A 209 3.42 -10.97 2.85
C ILE A 209 4.08 -11.43 1.53
N ASP A 210 4.79 -12.55 1.55
CA ASP A 210 5.50 -13.10 0.39
C ASP A 210 4.58 -13.43 -0.79
N ASN A 211 3.30 -13.69 -0.52
CA ASN A 211 2.33 -14.04 -1.57
C ASN A 211 1.90 -12.82 -2.39
N VAL A 212 1.90 -11.63 -1.78
CA VAL A 212 1.20 -10.44 -2.31
C VAL A 212 2.09 -9.21 -2.44
N ALA A 213 3.30 -9.21 -1.88
CA ALA A 213 4.14 -8.02 -1.83
C ALA A 213 5.57 -8.25 -2.35
N TRP A 214 6.10 -7.25 -3.03
CA TRP A 214 7.52 -7.02 -3.20
C TRP A 214 7.97 -6.04 -2.11
N TYR A 215 8.81 -6.50 -1.18
CA TYR A 215 9.28 -5.76 -0.01
C TYR A 215 10.76 -6.06 0.24
N ASP A 216 11.40 -5.46 1.24
CA ASP A 216 12.83 -5.62 1.53
C ASP A 216 13.31 -7.08 1.66
N GLY A 217 12.44 -7.98 2.17
CA GLY A 217 12.75 -9.41 2.33
C GLY A 217 12.85 -10.18 1.01
N ASN A 218 12.30 -9.68 -0.11
CA ASN A 218 12.24 -10.45 -1.36
C ASN A 218 12.42 -9.62 -2.64
N SER A 219 12.55 -8.29 -2.55
CA SER A 219 12.61 -7.40 -3.72
C SER A 219 13.99 -7.32 -4.38
N GLY A 220 15.07 -7.65 -3.64
CA GLY A 220 16.44 -7.41 -4.11
C GLY A 220 16.71 -5.91 -4.36
N ASP A 221 16.20 -5.07 -3.47
CA ASP A 221 16.39 -3.61 -3.42
C ASP A 221 15.95 -2.85 -4.69
N LYS A 222 14.86 -3.28 -5.32
CA LYS A 222 14.33 -2.66 -6.55
C LYS A 222 12.83 -2.91 -6.73
N THR A 223 12.19 -2.10 -7.59
CA THR A 223 10.84 -2.37 -8.07
C THR A 223 10.78 -3.64 -8.92
N HIS A 224 9.59 -4.22 -9.07
CA HIS A 224 9.33 -5.38 -9.92
C HIS A 224 8.23 -5.07 -10.95
N PRO A 225 8.14 -5.84 -12.06
CA PRO A 225 7.00 -5.74 -12.97
C PRO A 225 5.70 -5.88 -12.20
N VAL A 226 4.71 -5.07 -12.54
CA VAL A 226 3.39 -5.12 -11.91
C VAL A 226 2.70 -6.47 -12.14
N ALA A 227 1.76 -6.84 -11.26
CA ALA A 227 0.97 -8.07 -11.33
C ALA A 227 1.79 -9.37 -11.33
N THR A 228 2.95 -9.39 -10.67
CA THR A 228 3.80 -10.60 -10.55
C THR A 228 3.65 -11.31 -9.19
N LYS A 229 2.90 -10.74 -8.27
CA LYS A 229 2.43 -11.38 -7.03
C LYS A 229 0.93 -11.70 -7.15
N SER A 230 0.35 -12.35 -6.12
CA SER A 230 -1.08 -12.68 -6.12
C SER A 230 -1.95 -11.42 -5.94
N PRO A 231 -3.09 -11.33 -6.61
CA PRO A 231 -4.03 -10.22 -6.41
C PRO A 231 -4.85 -10.39 -5.12
N ASN A 232 -5.58 -9.35 -4.77
CA ASN A 232 -6.60 -9.43 -3.72
C ASN A 232 -7.94 -9.97 -4.27
N GLU A 233 -8.98 -9.97 -3.43
CA GLU A 233 -10.31 -10.51 -3.71
C GLU A 233 -11.05 -9.79 -4.86
N LEU A 234 -10.59 -8.61 -5.25
CA LEU A 234 -11.11 -7.85 -6.40
C LEU A 234 -10.27 -8.05 -7.67
N GLY A 235 -9.20 -8.84 -7.62
CA GLY A 235 -8.27 -8.99 -8.75
C GLY A 235 -7.32 -7.79 -8.92
N ILE A 236 -7.11 -7.00 -7.88
CA ILE A 236 -6.21 -5.85 -7.85
C ILE A 236 -4.85 -6.30 -7.30
N TYR A 237 -3.76 -5.90 -7.96
CA TYR A 237 -2.39 -6.30 -7.67
C TYR A 237 -1.61 -5.17 -6.98
N ASP A 238 -0.53 -5.55 -6.30
CA ASP A 238 0.53 -4.67 -5.80
C ASP A 238 0.06 -3.57 -4.83
N MET A 239 -1.12 -3.76 -4.18
CA MET A 239 -1.57 -2.85 -3.11
C MET A 239 -0.84 -3.07 -1.78
N SER A 240 0.10 -4.00 -1.75
CA SER A 240 1.07 -4.23 -0.68
C SER A 240 2.45 -4.33 -1.31
N GLY A 241 3.35 -3.37 -1.00
CA GLY A 241 4.73 -3.35 -1.50
C GLY A 241 4.88 -2.72 -2.89
N ASN A 242 5.92 -3.09 -3.61
CA ASN A 242 6.43 -2.54 -4.86
C ASN A 242 6.72 -1.04 -4.75
N VAL A 243 5.74 -0.13 -4.92
CA VAL A 243 5.92 1.30 -4.62
C VAL A 243 4.78 1.84 -3.76
N TRP A 244 5.08 2.81 -2.90
CA TRP A 244 4.07 3.65 -2.29
C TRP A 244 3.24 4.34 -3.38
N GLU A 245 1.96 4.58 -3.11
CA GLU A 245 1.04 5.17 -4.07
C GLU A 245 0.44 6.47 -3.53
N TRP A 246 0.57 7.55 -4.30
CA TRP A 246 -0.04 8.83 -3.97
C TRP A 246 -1.56 8.74 -3.91
N CYS A 247 -2.16 9.31 -2.85
CA CYS A 247 -3.59 9.60 -2.75
C CYS A 247 -3.88 11.08 -2.96
N SER A 248 -5.15 11.41 -3.21
CA SER A 248 -5.60 12.80 -3.40
C SER A 248 -5.56 13.62 -2.11
N ASP A 249 -5.68 12.96 -0.97
CA ASP A 249 -5.93 13.56 0.33
C ASP A 249 -4.69 14.24 0.91
N TRP A 250 -4.89 15.36 1.61
CA TRP A 250 -3.92 15.87 2.56
C TRP A 250 -3.84 14.93 3.77
N LYS A 251 -2.65 14.78 4.33
CA LYS A 251 -2.45 14.00 5.56
C LYS A 251 -3.06 14.72 6.74
N GLY A 252 -3.90 14.01 7.48
CA GLY A 252 -4.48 14.46 8.74
C GLY A 252 -4.82 13.28 9.63
N ASP A 253 -5.17 13.57 10.88
CA ASP A 253 -5.53 12.56 11.86
C ASP A 253 -6.91 11.98 11.58
N TYR A 254 -7.09 10.72 11.92
CA TYR A 254 -8.41 10.10 11.89
C TYR A 254 -9.27 10.60 13.06
N SER A 255 -10.58 10.67 12.82
CA SER A 255 -11.58 10.90 13.85
C SER A 255 -12.50 9.69 13.99
N SER A 256 -13.08 9.47 15.17
CA SER A 256 -13.92 8.29 15.46
C SER A 256 -15.29 8.33 14.78
N GLY A 257 -15.74 9.48 14.26
CA GLY A 257 -17.05 9.63 13.62
C GLY A 257 -17.13 8.91 12.29
N ALA A 258 -18.31 8.39 11.95
CA ALA A 258 -18.61 7.82 10.64
C ALA A 258 -18.49 8.88 9.53
N LYS A 259 -17.98 8.48 8.36
CA LYS A 259 -17.76 9.37 7.21
C LYS A 259 -18.33 8.75 5.93
N THR A 260 -18.78 9.61 5.03
CA THR A 260 -19.24 9.20 3.69
C THR A 260 -18.39 9.91 2.63
N ASN A 261 -17.78 9.15 1.73
CA ASN A 261 -16.89 9.61 0.67
C ASN A 261 -15.87 10.68 1.15
N PRO A 262 -15.08 10.39 2.22
CA PRO A 262 -14.15 11.37 2.76
C PRO A 262 -13.04 11.69 1.75
N LYS A 263 -12.56 12.95 1.78
CA LYS A 263 -11.48 13.47 0.93
C LYS A 263 -10.29 14.01 1.72
N GLY A 264 -10.21 13.64 3.01
CA GLY A 264 -9.21 14.18 3.93
C GLY A 264 -9.47 15.63 4.34
N PRO A 265 -8.50 16.30 4.99
CA PRO A 265 -8.55 17.73 5.31
C PRO A 265 -8.60 18.60 4.05
N TYR A 266 -9.12 19.83 4.20
CA TYR A 266 -9.20 20.80 3.11
C TYR A 266 -7.81 21.27 2.64
N ASP A 267 -6.87 21.42 3.58
CA ASP A 267 -5.49 21.84 3.34
C ASP A 267 -4.49 21.01 4.16
N GLY A 268 -3.21 21.19 3.89
CA GLY A 268 -2.13 20.52 4.57
C GLY A 268 -0.78 20.74 3.90
N SER A 269 0.27 20.23 4.51
CA SER A 269 1.65 20.31 4.00
C SER A 269 2.12 19.05 3.27
N HIS A 270 1.49 17.91 3.55
CA HIS A 270 1.87 16.60 3.01
C HIS A 270 0.64 15.88 2.42
N ARG A 271 0.82 15.24 1.27
CA ARG A 271 -0.16 14.34 0.67
C ARG A 271 0.03 12.91 1.19
N VAL A 272 -1.07 12.20 1.37
CA VAL A 272 -1.06 10.79 1.78
C VAL A 272 -0.43 9.92 0.70
N ASN A 273 0.36 8.92 1.12
CA ASN A 273 0.74 7.78 0.30
C ASN A 273 0.47 6.46 1.06
N ARG A 274 0.21 5.39 0.32
CA ARG A 274 -0.28 4.11 0.86
C ARG A 274 0.46 2.93 0.23
N GLY A 275 0.37 1.75 0.86
CA GLY A 275 0.77 0.46 0.30
C GLY A 275 2.13 -0.07 0.73
N GLY A 276 3.05 0.78 1.15
CA GLY A 276 4.44 0.37 1.36
C GLY A 276 5.21 0.28 0.05
N SER A 277 6.42 -0.26 0.10
CA SER A 277 7.27 -0.37 -1.08
C SER A 277 8.26 -1.53 -0.98
N TRP A 278 9.02 -1.72 -2.04
CA TRP A 278 10.12 -2.69 -2.16
C TRP A 278 11.17 -2.59 -1.03
N GLY A 279 11.26 -1.45 -0.34
CA GLY A 279 12.27 -1.19 0.70
C GLY A 279 11.75 -1.25 2.15
N GLY A 280 10.57 -1.82 2.43
CA GLY A 280 10.08 -1.84 3.82
C GLY A 280 8.98 -2.85 4.10
N GLY A 281 9.32 -4.00 4.72
CA GLY A 281 8.40 -5.10 4.96
C GLY A 281 7.24 -4.80 5.91
N SER A 282 7.50 -4.21 7.06
CA SER A 282 6.46 -3.87 8.06
C SER A 282 5.47 -2.83 7.54
N ASN A 283 5.85 -2.07 6.52
CA ASN A 283 5.09 -0.97 5.94
C ASN A 283 4.20 -1.37 4.76
N CYS A 284 3.92 -2.68 4.55
CA CYS A 284 3.05 -3.17 3.47
C CYS A 284 1.63 -3.57 3.94
N ARG A 285 1.25 -3.26 5.20
CA ARG A 285 -0.07 -3.57 5.78
C ARG A 285 -1.17 -2.72 5.13
N SER A 286 -2.39 -3.28 5.06
CA SER A 286 -3.53 -2.58 4.43
C SER A 286 -3.87 -1.24 5.09
N SER A 287 -3.61 -1.07 6.40
CA SER A 287 -3.90 0.18 7.12
C SER A 287 -2.73 1.17 7.16
N ILE A 288 -1.50 0.76 6.75
CA ILE A 288 -0.33 1.63 6.86
C ILE A 288 -0.54 2.95 6.11
N ARG A 289 -0.10 4.03 6.72
CA ARG A 289 -0.20 5.38 6.19
C ARG A 289 1.17 6.01 6.09
N GLY A 290 1.50 6.53 4.93
CA GLY A 290 2.65 7.40 4.72
C GLY A 290 2.21 8.80 4.30
N SER A 291 3.16 9.71 4.21
CA SER A 291 2.93 11.04 3.62
C SER A 291 4.23 11.67 3.14
N SER A 292 4.12 12.51 2.13
CA SER A 292 5.25 13.26 1.59
C SER A 292 4.80 14.62 1.08
N SER A 293 5.73 15.57 1.01
CA SER A 293 5.45 16.88 0.40
C SER A 293 5.03 16.72 -1.06
N PRO A 294 4.10 17.55 -1.58
CA PRO A 294 3.58 17.39 -2.96
C PRO A 294 4.63 17.47 -4.07
N GLY A 295 5.80 18.06 -3.80
CA GLY A 295 6.94 18.12 -4.72
C GLY A 295 7.96 16.99 -4.55
N GLY A 296 7.81 16.13 -3.55
CA GLY A 296 8.74 15.02 -3.26
C GLY A 296 8.76 13.97 -4.36
N ARG A 297 9.95 13.45 -4.70
CA ARG A 297 10.16 12.38 -5.68
C ARG A 297 11.08 11.33 -5.09
N PHE A 298 10.59 10.10 -4.97
CA PHE A 298 11.35 9.00 -4.35
C PHE A 298 11.31 7.76 -5.24
N ILE A 299 12.38 6.98 -5.21
CA ILE A 299 12.49 5.70 -5.95
C ILE A 299 11.53 4.62 -5.43
N THR A 300 10.83 4.91 -4.32
CA THR A 300 9.86 4.05 -3.67
C THR A 300 8.43 4.56 -3.82
N LEU A 301 8.18 5.61 -4.63
CA LEU A 301 6.88 6.30 -4.65
C LEU A 301 6.39 6.55 -6.09
N GLY A 302 5.24 5.99 -6.40
CA GLY A 302 4.52 6.06 -7.67
C GLY A 302 3.05 6.43 -7.47
N LEU A 303 2.18 5.93 -8.33
CA LEU A 303 0.75 6.22 -8.29
C LEU A 303 -0.08 5.07 -8.85
N ARG A 304 -1.36 5.07 -8.46
CA ARG A 304 -2.45 4.29 -9.06
C ARG A 304 -3.58 5.25 -9.44
N LEU A 305 -4.32 4.93 -10.52
CA LEU A 305 -5.45 5.73 -10.99
C LEU A 305 -6.74 5.32 -10.27
N ALA A 306 -7.68 6.27 -10.17
CA ALA A 306 -9.11 6.06 -9.92
C ALA A 306 -9.95 6.77 -11.00
N LEU A 307 -11.21 6.37 -11.15
CA LEU A 307 -12.17 6.95 -12.08
C LEU A 307 -13.55 7.03 -11.41
#